data_4740c406b64d4da08f6922e543b97f78
#
_entry.id   4740c406b64d4da08f6922e543b97f78
#
_cell.length_a   1.000
_cell.length_b   1.000
_cell.length_c   1.000
_cell.angle_alpha   90.00
_cell.angle_beta   90.00
_cell.angle_gamma   90.00
#
_symmetry.space_group_name_H-M   'P 1'
#
loop_
_entity.id
_entity.type
_entity.pdbx_description
1 polymer ?
#
loop_
_entity_poly.entity_id
_entity_poly.type
_entity_poly.pdbx_seq_one_letter_code
_entity_poly.pdbx_strand_id
1 'polypeptide(L)'
;MPVNILNLPGLDVVDFRETDTEYHVRATPKTISRLCPSCGPASRVVVHQQKTLFVRDLPSHGRAVAIHLDVPRLKCHDCVRTFTAVVPEVDADRQMTERLVKWIGRQSLEYPFTEIAKQVGIEEKTVRAIFGEYVAELEKQYQRDTPVILGLDEIYLSRPRGVITNIGDRCLVDMLENRYKKTIVEFLRSLPNPELIQAASTDMYRPYREAIQEVLPHVVHVVDKYHIIRMGNEALEAVRRRMKDTISGKLNLALKRERKLLTMRQHELSDEQWLAVSGWLNNFPQLKDAYDLKERYFRIWDCESPDEAAAEYLRWQEAIPPELAKPFRAITTAWRTWRKQILAYFEHPITNAFTESFNAKIRKAYQEGNGYSFEVLRAKVLFTDVMQRKARRVEQVKVKRRPRFDELEGARMYFSLGRMTPEELQYDVRNVVKEVTLGTDLSTLLAEIDHWPTRG
;
A
#
# COMPACT_ATOMS: atom_id res chain seq x y z
N MET A 1 -16.83 -8.25 44.31
CA MET A 1 -16.42 -9.23 43.26
C MET A 1 -15.17 -8.64 42.61
N PRO A 2 -14.11 -9.43 42.36
CA PRO A 2 -12.98 -8.92 41.63
C PRO A 2 -13.48 -8.48 40.23
N VAL A 3 -13.06 -7.27 39.84
CA VAL A 3 -13.36 -6.76 38.48
C VAL A 3 -12.82 -7.79 37.47
N ASN A 4 -13.65 -8.24 36.52
CA ASN A 4 -13.19 -9.15 35.46
C ASN A 4 -12.23 -8.41 34.52
N ILE A 5 -10.96 -8.29 34.93
CA ILE A 5 -9.91 -7.59 34.19
C ILE A 5 -9.71 -8.13 32.77
N LEU A 6 -10.09 -9.38 32.53
CA LEU A 6 -9.98 -10.02 31.21
C LEU A 6 -11.09 -9.55 30.25
N ASN A 7 -12.22 -9.04 30.77
CA ASN A 7 -13.42 -8.78 29.96
C ASN A 7 -13.80 -10.01 29.07
N LEU A 8 -13.75 -11.21 29.67
CA LEU A 8 -14.20 -12.46 29.08
C LEU A 8 -15.45 -12.93 29.84
N PRO A 9 -16.66 -12.72 29.30
CA PRO A 9 -17.92 -12.95 30.01
C PRO A 9 -18.14 -14.43 30.37
N GLY A 10 -17.55 -15.35 29.64
CA GLY A 10 -17.65 -16.80 29.87
C GLY A 10 -16.69 -17.34 30.93
N LEU A 11 -15.82 -16.51 31.52
CA LEU A 11 -14.86 -16.91 32.53
C LEU A 11 -15.10 -16.17 33.87
N ASP A 12 -14.98 -16.89 34.98
CA ASP A 12 -14.91 -16.31 36.32
C ASP A 12 -13.46 -16.26 36.78
N VAL A 13 -12.95 -15.06 37.05
CA VAL A 13 -11.60 -14.84 37.57
C VAL A 13 -11.57 -15.17 39.05
N VAL A 14 -10.69 -16.09 39.45
CA VAL A 14 -10.52 -16.58 40.82
C VAL A 14 -9.36 -15.89 41.52
N ASP A 15 -8.22 -15.74 40.82
CA ASP A 15 -6.98 -15.15 41.34
C ASP A 15 -6.25 -14.39 40.26
N PHE A 16 -5.44 -13.42 40.63
CA PHE A 16 -4.66 -12.58 39.73
C PHE A 16 -3.28 -12.33 40.31
N ARG A 17 -2.24 -12.53 39.54
CA ARG A 17 -0.85 -12.22 39.90
C ARG A 17 -0.18 -11.49 38.76
N GLU A 18 0.66 -10.55 39.16
CA GLU A 18 1.42 -9.69 38.24
C GLU A 18 2.91 -9.97 38.39
N THR A 19 3.63 -10.06 37.27
CA THR A 19 5.09 -10.05 37.15
C THR A 19 5.53 -8.87 36.28
N ASP A 20 6.83 -8.64 36.17
CA ASP A 20 7.35 -7.54 35.33
C ASP A 20 6.98 -7.69 33.86
N THR A 21 6.76 -8.91 33.36
CA THR A 21 6.53 -9.22 31.94
C THR A 21 5.18 -9.84 31.63
N GLU A 22 4.50 -10.43 32.62
CA GLU A 22 3.27 -11.21 32.40
C GLU A 22 2.23 -10.96 33.49
N TYR A 23 0.95 -11.07 33.11
CA TYR A 23 -0.19 -11.26 33.99
C TYR A 23 -0.55 -12.74 34.05
N HIS A 24 -0.66 -13.31 35.24
CA HIS A 24 -1.14 -14.66 35.50
C HIS A 24 -2.53 -14.59 36.11
N VAL A 25 -3.52 -15.07 35.40
CA VAL A 25 -4.93 -15.06 35.83
C VAL A 25 -5.40 -16.47 36.04
N ARG A 26 -5.87 -16.82 37.23
CA ARG A 26 -6.57 -18.07 37.45
C ARG A 26 -8.05 -17.89 37.24
N ALA A 27 -8.66 -18.73 36.41
CA ALA A 27 -10.07 -18.62 36.05
C ALA A 27 -10.74 -19.97 35.94
N THR A 28 -12.07 -19.95 36.04
CA THR A 28 -12.95 -21.14 35.81
C THR A 28 -13.97 -20.77 34.72
N PRO A 29 -14.31 -21.70 33.80
CA PRO A 29 -15.34 -21.44 32.79
C PRO A 29 -16.74 -21.49 33.44
N LYS A 30 -17.62 -20.54 33.09
CA LYS A 30 -19.03 -20.53 33.47
C LYS A 30 -19.81 -21.61 32.76
N THR A 31 -19.46 -21.85 31.50
CA THR A 31 -20.11 -22.86 30.64
C THR A 31 -19.05 -23.74 30.00
N ILE A 32 -19.36 -25.04 29.94
CA ILE A 32 -18.51 -26.03 29.27
C ILE A 32 -19.37 -26.89 28.35
N SER A 33 -18.82 -27.29 27.22
CA SER A 33 -19.45 -28.34 26.41
C SER A 33 -19.13 -29.70 26.99
N ARG A 34 -20.19 -30.50 27.20
CA ARG A 34 -20.09 -31.89 27.64
C ARG A 34 -20.35 -32.88 26.51
N LEU A 35 -20.24 -32.43 25.27
CA LEU A 35 -20.44 -33.29 24.10
C LEU A 35 -19.26 -34.24 23.93
N CYS A 36 -19.52 -35.53 23.84
CA CYS A 36 -18.48 -36.51 23.50
C CYS A 36 -18.08 -36.31 22.03
N PRO A 37 -16.77 -36.06 21.72
CA PRO A 37 -16.33 -35.85 20.33
C PRO A 37 -16.52 -37.10 19.43
N SER A 38 -16.70 -38.29 20.02
CA SER A 38 -16.89 -39.53 19.25
C SER A 38 -18.35 -39.98 19.17
N CYS A 39 -19.15 -39.77 20.24
CA CYS A 39 -20.53 -40.28 20.32
C CYS A 39 -21.60 -39.20 20.15
N GLY A 40 -21.22 -37.92 20.18
CA GLY A 40 -22.16 -36.80 20.03
C GLY A 40 -23.01 -36.50 21.27
N PRO A 41 -24.13 -35.77 21.10
CA PRO A 41 -24.88 -35.16 22.21
C PRO A 41 -25.69 -36.15 23.06
N ALA A 42 -26.02 -37.34 22.54
CA ALA A 42 -26.80 -38.35 23.25
C ALA A 42 -25.99 -39.19 24.26
N SER A 43 -24.66 -38.97 24.33
CA SER A 43 -23.77 -39.75 25.17
C SER A 43 -23.82 -39.35 26.63
N ARG A 44 -23.71 -40.34 27.53
CA ARG A 44 -23.62 -40.08 28.97
C ARG A 44 -22.19 -39.75 29.37
N VAL A 45 -21.95 -38.49 29.77
CA VAL A 45 -20.65 -37.96 30.09
C VAL A 45 -20.59 -37.51 31.55
N VAL A 46 -19.54 -37.90 32.27
CA VAL A 46 -19.29 -37.56 33.68
C VAL A 46 -17.94 -36.88 33.86
N VAL A 47 -17.80 -36.12 34.95
CA VAL A 47 -16.51 -35.55 35.34
C VAL A 47 -15.60 -36.65 35.84
N HIS A 48 -14.42 -36.76 35.27
CA HIS A 48 -13.42 -37.76 35.66
C HIS A 48 -12.36 -37.18 36.58
N GLN A 49 -11.83 -35.99 36.26
CA GLN A 49 -10.81 -35.27 37.08
C GLN A 49 -10.81 -33.79 36.75
N GLN A 50 -10.15 -32.96 37.54
CA GLN A 50 -9.87 -31.57 37.21
C GLN A 50 -8.51 -31.46 36.51
N LYS A 51 -8.38 -30.50 35.56
CA LYS A 51 -7.15 -30.18 34.86
C LYS A 51 -7.05 -28.67 34.73
N THR A 52 -5.86 -28.11 34.96
CA THR A 52 -5.56 -26.73 34.65
C THR A 52 -4.92 -26.60 33.26
N LEU A 53 -5.53 -25.83 32.38
CA LEU A 53 -4.96 -25.51 31.06
C LEU A 53 -4.25 -24.17 31.17
N PHE A 54 -3.12 -24.07 30.47
CA PHE A 54 -2.41 -22.81 30.28
C PHE A 54 -2.88 -22.20 28.95
N VAL A 55 -3.56 -21.04 29.02
CA VAL A 55 -4.19 -20.40 27.86
C VAL A 55 -3.62 -18.99 27.72
N ARG A 56 -3.14 -18.63 26.54
CA ARG A 56 -2.73 -17.26 26.22
C ARG A 56 -3.91 -16.40 25.83
N ASP A 57 -3.86 -15.10 26.21
CA ASP A 57 -4.87 -14.13 25.85
C ASP A 57 -4.23 -12.85 25.32
N LEU A 58 -5.04 -11.87 24.89
CA LEU A 58 -4.60 -10.57 24.40
C LEU A 58 -3.63 -9.92 25.40
N PRO A 59 -2.48 -9.40 24.93
CA PRO A 59 -1.59 -8.64 25.80
C PRO A 59 -2.31 -7.43 26.37
N SER A 60 -2.05 -7.12 27.62
CA SER A 60 -2.67 -6.02 28.35
C SER A 60 -1.59 -5.14 29.00
N HIS A 61 -1.72 -3.82 28.87
CA HIS A 61 -0.77 -2.84 29.45
C HIS A 61 0.71 -3.13 29.11
N GLY A 62 0.97 -3.64 27.89
CA GLY A 62 2.34 -3.97 27.43
C GLY A 62 2.90 -5.29 27.98
N ARG A 63 2.09 -6.13 28.62
CA ARG A 63 2.46 -7.43 29.18
C ARG A 63 1.67 -8.56 28.54
N ALA A 64 2.29 -9.73 28.40
CA ALA A 64 1.59 -10.93 27.98
C ALA A 64 0.59 -11.39 29.07
N VAL A 65 -0.51 -12.02 28.65
CA VAL A 65 -1.53 -12.53 29.56
C VAL A 65 -1.58 -14.05 29.48
N ALA A 66 -1.41 -14.70 30.62
CA ALA A 66 -1.50 -16.13 30.83
C ALA A 66 -2.70 -16.48 31.71
N ILE A 67 -3.64 -17.24 31.19
CA ILE A 67 -4.81 -17.72 31.93
C ILE A 67 -4.55 -19.18 32.36
N HIS A 68 -4.53 -19.43 33.66
CA HIS A 68 -4.57 -20.76 34.24
C HIS A 68 -6.03 -21.14 34.41
N LEU A 69 -6.56 -21.88 33.41
CA LEU A 69 -7.98 -22.21 33.31
C LEU A 69 -8.25 -23.59 33.88
N ASP A 70 -8.97 -23.62 35.00
CA ASP A 70 -9.36 -24.88 35.65
C ASP A 70 -10.59 -25.48 34.94
N VAL A 71 -10.39 -26.59 34.21
CA VAL A 71 -11.43 -27.29 33.43
C VAL A 71 -11.56 -28.75 33.82
N PRO A 72 -12.75 -29.32 33.77
CA PRO A 72 -12.90 -30.73 34.03
C PRO A 72 -12.44 -31.58 32.82
N ARG A 73 -11.77 -32.68 33.10
CA ARG A 73 -11.61 -33.77 32.19
C ARG A 73 -12.81 -34.68 32.30
N LEU A 74 -13.46 -34.98 31.19
CA LEU A 74 -14.71 -35.72 31.10
C LEU A 74 -14.45 -37.13 30.64
N LYS A 75 -15.29 -38.07 31.07
CA LYS A 75 -15.32 -39.46 30.60
C LYS A 75 -16.69 -39.80 30.02
N CYS A 76 -16.69 -40.31 28.80
CA CYS A 76 -17.88 -40.83 28.15
C CYS A 76 -18.08 -42.29 28.60
N HIS A 77 -19.30 -42.64 29.03
CA HIS A 77 -19.62 -44.00 29.41
C HIS A 77 -19.82 -44.94 28.20
N ASP A 78 -20.25 -44.37 27.06
CA ASP A 78 -20.60 -45.19 25.90
C ASP A 78 -19.37 -45.66 25.11
N CYS A 79 -18.36 -44.80 24.91
CA CYS A 79 -17.11 -45.12 24.22
C CYS A 79 -15.90 -45.24 25.15
N VAL A 80 -16.08 -45.06 26.45
CA VAL A 80 -15.04 -45.12 27.49
C VAL A 80 -13.89 -44.12 27.35
N ARG A 81 -13.92 -43.26 26.35
CA ARG A 81 -12.89 -42.24 26.10
C ARG A 81 -12.96 -41.09 27.11
N THR A 82 -11.82 -40.57 27.47
CA THR A 82 -11.70 -39.33 28.25
C THR A 82 -11.27 -38.18 27.37
N PHE A 83 -11.81 -36.96 27.60
CA PHE A 83 -11.51 -35.76 26.87
C PHE A 83 -11.58 -34.53 27.79
N THR A 84 -10.93 -33.45 27.44
CA THR A 84 -11.03 -32.20 28.18
C THR A 84 -12.30 -31.48 27.74
N ALA A 85 -13.02 -30.87 28.69
CA ALA A 85 -14.21 -30.09 28.35
C ALA A 85 -13.84 -28.92 27.44
N VAL A 86 -14.64 -28.68 26.41
CA VAL A 86 -14.45 -27.57 25.48
C VAL A 86 -15.03 -26.30 26.11
N VAL A 87 -14.21 -25.24 26.11
CA VAL A 87 -14.60 -23.91 26.59
C VAL A 87 -14.76 -23.00 25.35
N PRO A 88 -15.93 -22.39 25.15
CA PRO A 88 -16.24 -21.67 23.90
C PRO A 88 -15.28 -20.51 23.57
N GLU A 89 -14.69 -19.89 24.59
CA GLU A 89 -13.77 -18.77 24.40
C GLU A 89 -12.33 -19.20 24.11
N VAL A 90 -12.02 -20.52 24.10
CA VAL A 90 -10.66 -21.03 23.96
C VAL A 90 -10.55 -21.90 22.72
N ASP A 91 -9.60 -21.57 21.86
CA ASP A 91 -9.20 -22.42 20.73
C ASP A 91 -8.65 -23.75 21.27
N ALA A 92 -9.30 -24.86 20.88
CA ALA A 92 -8.99 -26.16 21.42
C ALA A 92 -7.60 -26.69 21.06
N ASP A 93 -7.07 -26.27 19.90
CA ASP A 93 -5.81 -26.78 19.35
C ASP A 93 -4.60 -25.96 19.79
N ARG A 94 -4.78 -24.67 20.07
CA ARG A 94 -3.67 -23.72 20.30
C ARG A 94 -3.48 -23.29 21.74
N GLN A 95 -4.40 -23.61 22.63
CA GLN A 95 -4.41 -23.11 24.01
C GLN A 95 -4.31 -21.56 24.04
N MET A 96 -5.13 -20.93 23.26
CA MET A 96 -5.29 -19.47 23.16
C MET A 96 -6.76 -19.12 23.21
N THR A 97 -7.06 -17.88 23.60
CA THR A 97 -8.44 -17.41 23.44
C THR A 97 -8.74 -17.16 21.97
N GLU A 98 -9.98 -17.42 21.55
CA GLU A 98 -10.47 -17.17 20.20
C GLU A 98 -10.20 -15.72 19.73
N ARG A 99 -10.34 -14.76 20.66
CA ARG A 99 -10.08 -13.36 20.36
C ARG A 99 -8.59 -13.07 20.12
N LEU A 100 -7.68 -13.78 20.80
CA LEU A 100 -6.24 -13.68 20.56
C LEU A 100 -5.88 -14.22 19.18
N VAL A 101 -6.42 -15.37 18.80
CA VAL A 101 -6.19 -15.96 17.45
C VAL A 101 -6.61 -14.97 16.36
N LYS A 102 -7.80 -14.38 16.48
CA LYS A 102 -8.30 -13.36 15.54
C LYS A 102 -7.43 -12.10 15.52
N TRP A 103 -6.97 -11.65 16.68
CA TRP A 103 -6.09 -10.48 16.82
C TRP A 103 -4.73 -10.76 16.16
N ILE A 104 -4.10 -11.92 16.42
CA ILE A 104 -2.83 -12.31 15.78
C ILE A 104 -2.99 -12.32 14.25
N GLY A 105 -4.04 -12.95 13.72
CA GLY A 105 -4.30 -12.97 12.28
C GLY A 105 -4.32 -11.57 11.68
N ARG A 106 -5.06 -10.64 12.31
CA ARG A 106 -5.19 -9.25 11.85
C ARG A 106 -3.87 -8.48 11.98
N GLN A 107 -3.21 -8.53 13.15
CA GLN A 107 -1.95 -7.83 13.38
C GLN A 107 -0.83 -8.34 12.48
N SER A 108 -0.86 -9.62 12.12
CA SER A 108 0.12 -10.24 11.24
C SER A 108 0.11 -9.69 9.81
N LEU A 109 -0.91 -8.95 9.39
CA LEU A 109 -0.89 -8.22 8.13
C LEU A 109 0.06 -7.00 8.19
N GLU A 110 0.11 -6.30 9.32
CA GLU A 110 0.82 -5.03 9.47
C GLU A 110 2.20 -5.19 10.10
N TYR A 111 2.32 -6.03 11.13
CA TYR A 111 3.55 -6.18 11.92
C TYR A 111 4.36 -7.44 11.57
N PRO A 112 5.69 -7.45 11.82
CA PRO A 112 6.51 -8.64 11.71
C PRO A 112 6.03 -9.76 12.67
N PHE A 113 6.12 -11.00 12.22
CA PHE A 113 5.67 -12.15 13.01
C PHE A 113 6.46 -12.30 14.32
N THR A 114 7.75 -12.00 14.30
CA THR A 114 8.64 -12.03 15.47
C THR A 114 8.21 -11.02 16.54
N GLU A 115 7.73 -9.85 16.12
CA GLU A 115 7.25 -8.83 17.06
C GLU A 115 5.97 -9.27 17.76
N ILE A 116 5.00 -9.78 17.00
CA ILE A 116 3.76 -10.32 17.55
C ILE A 116 4.05 -11.50 18.49
N ALA A 117 4.93 -12.41 18.07
CA ALA A 117 5.34 -13.55 18.89
C ALA A 117 5.90 -13.11 20.24
N LYS A 118 6.75 -12.07 20.25
CA LYS A 118 7.32 -11.48 21.47
C LYS A 118 6.24 -10.81 22.36
N GLN A 119 5.33 -10.04 21.76
CA GLN A 119 4.26 -9.36 22.51
C GLN A 119 3.31 -10.34 23.22
N VAL A 120 3.01 -11.46 22.57
CA VAL A 120 2.07 -12.48 23.09
C VAL A 120 2.76 -13.53 23.96
N GLY A 121 4.07 -13.71 23.80
CA GLY A 121 4.83 -14.75 24.48
C GLY A 121 4.62 -16.14 23.87
N ILE A 122 4.62 -16.25 22.53
CA ILE A 122 4.48 -17.49 21.76
C ILE A 122 5.56 -17.63 20.72
N GLU A 123 5.68 -18.79 20.08
CA GLU A 123 6.64 -19.00 19.00
C GLU A 123 6.19 -18.33 17.69
N GLU A 124 7.14 -17.79 16.93
CA GLU A 124 6.88 -17.20 15.60
C GLU A 124 6.19 -18.17 14.64
N LYS A 125 6.54 -19.45 14.72
CA LYS A 125 5.92 -20.50 13.89
C LYS A 125 4.40 -20.57 14.09
N THR A 126 3.94 -20.37 15.32
CA THR A 126 2.50 -20.34 15.64
C THR A 126 1.82 -19.12 15.05
N VAL A 127 2.47 -17.92 15.13
CA VAL A 127 1.97 -16.71 14.49
C VAL A 127 1.84 -16.90 12.98
N ARG A 128 2.84 -17.52 12.35
CA ARG A 128 2.85 -17.81 10.91
C ARG A 128 1.74 -18.76 10.49
N ALA A 129 1.46 -19.79 11.29
CA ALA A 129 0.36 -20.73 11.04
C ALA A 129 -0.99 -20.02 11.10
N ILE A 130 -1.23 -19.21 12.15
CA ILE A 130 -2.45 -18.41 12.30
C ILE A 130 -2.60 -17.41 11.15
N PHE A 131 -1.51 -16.74 10.74
CA PHE A 131 -1.53 -15.86 9.58
C PHE A 131 -1.96 -16.59 8.31
N GLY A 132 -1.42 -17.80 8.05
CA GLY A 132 -1.77 -18.59 6.87
C GLY A 132 -3.27 -18.93 6.81
N GLU A 133 -3.85 -19.35 7.94
CA GLU A 133 -5.30 -19.63 8.03
C GLU A 133 -6.14 -18.36 7.86
N TYR A 134 -5.72 -17.27 8.49
CA TYR A 134 -6.40 -15.98 8.38
C TYR A 134 -6.41 -15.47 6.93
N VAL A 135 -5.26 -15.57 6.24
CA VAL A 135 -5.15 -15.20 4.82
C VAL A 135 -6.02 -16.10 3.95
N ALA A 136 -6.02 -17.41 4.18
CA ALA A 136 -6.86 -18.33 3.43
C ALA A 136 -8.36 -18.00 3.54
N GLU A 137 -8.80 -17.53 4.70
CA GLU A 137 -10.18 -17.07 4.88
C GLU A 137 -10.45 -15.74 4.16
N LEU A 138 -9.48 -14.79 4.20
CA LEU A 138 -9.59 -13.55 3.46
C LEU A 138 -9.62 -13.79 1.94
N GLU A 139 -8.83 -14.73 1.43
CA GLU A 139 -8.79 -15.07 -0.01
C GLU A 139 -10.12 -15.66 -0.50
N LYS A 140 -10.83 -16.43 0.31
CA LYS A 140 -12.18 -16.93 -0.03
C LYS A 140 -13.20 -15.81 -0.21
N GLN A 141 -13.05 -14.73 0.54
CA GLN A 141 -13.98 -13.60 0.54
C GLN A 141 -13.56 -12.49 -0.44
N TYR A 142 -12.30 -12.53 -0.90
CA TYR A 142 -11.74 -11.51 -1.75
C TYR A 142 -12.20 -11.66 -3.19
N GLN A 143 -12.90 -10.64 -3.69
CA GLN A 143 -13.22 -10.50 -5.10
C GLN A 143 -12.34 -9.39 -5.69
N ARG A 144 -11.66 -9.72 -6.78
CA ARG A 144 -10.88 -8.72 -7.52
C ARG A 144 -11.82 -7.81 -8.30
N ASP A 145 -11.61 -6.52 -8.15
CA ASP A 145 -12.27 -5.53 -9.00
C ASP A 145 -11.43 -5.34 -10.27
N THR A 146 -12.08 -5.26 -11.42
CA THR A 146 -11.41 -4.93 -12.68
C THR A 146 -11.17 -3.42 -12.74
N PRO A 147 -9.90 -2.96 -12.90
CA PRO A 147 -9.60 -1.54 -12.98
C PRO A 147 -10.04 -0.94 -14.33
N VAL A 148 -10.57 0.26 -14.32
CA VAL A 148 -10.82 1.03 -15.56
C VAL A 148 -9.49 1.51 -16.15
N ILE A 149 -8.55 1.93 -15.29
CA ILE A 149 -7.20 2.33 -15.67
C ILE A 149 -6.20 1.41 -14.96
N LEU A 150 -5.57 0.55 -15.76
CA LEU A 150 -4.64 -0.47 -15.29
C LEU A 150 -3.22 0.08 -15.19
N GLY A 151 -2.57 -0.08 -14.05
CA GLY A 151 -1.12 0.13 -13.88
C GLY A 151 -0.39 -1.22 -13.85
N LEU A 152 0.64 -1.34 -14.67
CA LEU A 152 1.56 -2.48 -14.68
C LEU A 152 2.98 -1.98 -14.48
N ASP A 153 3.65 -2.49 -13.45
CA ASP A 153 5.04 -2.13 -13.13
C ASP A 153 5.79 -3.35 -12.58
N GLU A 154 7.09 -3.20 -12.43
CA GLU A 154 7.89 -4.19 -11.76
C GLU A 154 8.51 -3.66 -10.47
N ILE A 155 8.65 -4.55 -9.52
CA ILE A 155 9.47 -4.32 -8.33
C ILE A 155 10.56 -5.36 -8.24
N TYR A 156 11.81 -4.91 -8.10
CA TYR A 156 12.93 -5.79 -7.81
C TYR A 156 13.09 -5.92 -6.30
N LEU A 157 12.91 -7.14 -5.80
CA LEU A 157 13.18 -7.54 -4.43
C LEU A 157 14.40 -8.48 -4.46
N SER A 158 14.26 -9.76 -4.12
CA SER A 158 15.26 -10.79 -4.44
C SER A 158 15.20 -11.20 -5.93
N ARG A 159 14.03 -11.03 -6.55
CA ARG A 159 13.73 -11.27 -7.98
C ARG A 159 12.74 -10.22 -8.47
N PRO A 160 12.67 -9.98 -9.80
CA PRO A 160 11.66 -9.09 -10.34
C PRO A 160 10.24 -9.69 -10.17
N ARG A 161 9.31 -8.89 -9.64
CA ARG A 161 7.91 -9.22 -9.41
C ARG A 161 7.03 -8.26 -10.19
N GLY A 162 5.90 -8.72 -10.70
CA GLY A 162 4.91 -7.83 -11.29
C GLY A 162 4.04 -7.18 -10.21
N VAL A 163 3.68 -5.92 -10.43
CA VAL A 163 2.76 -5.16 -9.56
C VAL A 163 1.63 -4.63 -10.42
N ILE A 164 0.41 -4.95 -10.03
CA ILE A 164 -0.80 -4.59 -10.74
C ILE A 164 -1.61 -3.63 -9.87
N THR A 165 -1.90 -2.46 -10.41
CA THR A 165 -2.64 -1.43 -9.68
C THR A 165 -3.86 -0.95 -10.47
N ASN A 166 -4.84 -0.43 -9.76
CA ASN A 166 -5.87 0.43 -10.30
C ASN A 166 -5.44 1.87 -10.10
N ILE A 167 -5.04 2.54 -11.19
CA ILE A 167 -4.55 3.92 -11.13
C ILE A 167 -5.69 4.87 -10.78
N GLY A 168 -6.90 4.63 -11.32
CA GLY A 168 -8.07 5.47 -11.07
C GLY A 168 -8.48 5.49 -9.60
N ASP A 169 -8.61 4.31 -8.98
CA ASP A 169 -9.02 4.18 -7.57
C ASP A 169 -7.84 4.20 -6.58
N ARG A 170 -6.62 4.35 -7.09
CA ARG A 170 -5.38 4.37 -6.30
C ARG A 170 -5.30 3.19 -5.31
N CYS A 171 -5.31 1.97 -5.84
CA CYS A 171 -5.24 0.76 -5.03
C CYS A 171 -4.46 -0.36 -5.72
N LEU A 172 -3.96 -1.29 -4.90
CA LEU A 172 -3.37 -2.53 -5.41
C LEU A 172 -4.49 -3.46 -5.91
N VAL A 173 -4.29 -4.02 -7.10
CA VAL A 173 -5.13 -5.11 -7.63
C VAL A 173 -4.53 -6.45 -7.25
N ASP A 174 -3.24 -6.64 -7.54
CA ASP A 174 -2.51 -7.84 -7.11
C ASP A 174 -0.99 -7.68 -7.31
N MET A 175 -0.23 -8.67 -6.79
CA MET A 175 1.19 -8.89 -7.11
C MET A 175 1.34 -10.20 -7.87
N LEU A 176 2.23 -10.23 -8.86
CA LEU A 176 2.56 -11.42 -9.63
C LEU A 176 3.93 -11.98 -9.24
N GLU A 177 4.04 -13.30 -9.24
CA GLU A 177 5.28 -13.99 -8.89
C GLU A 177 6.47 -13.60 -9.76
N ASN A 178 6.19 -13.22 -11.01
CA ASN A 178 7.18 -12.76 -11.97
C ASN A 178 6.55 -11.78 -12.97
N ARG A 179 7.36 -11.23 -13.90
CA ARG A 179 6.93 -10.29 -14.94
C ARG A 179 6.82 -10.92 -16.34
N TYR A 180 6.81 -12.26 -16.43
CA TYR A 180 6.79 -12.91 -17.73
C TYR A 180 5.44 -12.75 -18.46
N LYS A 181 5.49 -12.65 -19.79
CA LYS A 181 4.30 -12.49 -20.62
C LYS A 181 3.19 -13.50 -20.26
N LYS A 182 3.55 -14.78 -20.09
CA LYS A 182 2.60 -15.84 -19.75
C LYS A 182 1.82 -15.53 -18.47
N THR A 183 2.53 -15.17 -17.40
CA THR A 183 1.93 -14.86 -16.10
C THR A 183 1.00 -13.64 -16.17
N ILE A 184 1.39 -12.62 -16.95
CA ILE A 184 0.56 -11.42 -17.15
C ILE A 184 -0.70 -11.76 -17.96
N VAL A 185 -0.58 -12.54 -19.03
CA VAL A 185 -1.72 -12.99 -19.84
C VAL A 185 -2.70 -13.79 -19.02
N GLU A 186 -2.20 -14.75 -18.22
CA GLU A 186 -3.03 -15.55 -17.31
C GLU A 186 -3.76 -14.68 -16.30
N PHE A 187 -3.06 -13.70 -15.72
CA PHE A 187 -3.66 -12.75 -14.80
C PHE A 187 -4.75 -11.90 -15.45
N LEU A 188 -4.45 -11.26 -16.60
CA LEU A 188 -5.41 -10.40 -17.30
C LEU A 188 -6.68 -11.17 -17.70
N ARG A 189 -6.54 -12.43 -18.14
CA ARG A 189 -7.68 -13.31 -18.45
C ARG A 189 -8.49 -13.74 -17.22
N SER A 190 -7.87 -13.71 -16.04
CA SER A 190 -8.53 -14.05 -14.77
C SER A 190 -9.34 -12.91 -14.14
N LEU A 191 -9.23 -11.70 -14.68
CA LEU A 191 -10.01 -10.56 -14.22
C LEU A 191 -11.49 -10.72 -14.61
N PRO A 192 -12.42 -10.37 -13.72
CA PRO A 192 -13.83 -10.30 -14.09
C PRO A 192 -14.03 -9.12 -15.06
N ASN A 193 -14.75 -9.35 -16.17
CA ASN A 193 -15.09 -8.32 -17.17
C ASN A 193 -13.88 -7.47 -17.64
N PRO A 194 -12.82 -8.10 -18.23
CA PRO A 194 -11.61 -7.40 -18.66
C PRO A 194 -11.88 -6.32 -19.74
N GLU A 195 -13.04 -6.37 -20.38
CA GLU A 195 -13.54 -5.36 -21.33
C GLU A 195 -13.80 -3.99 -20.70
N LEU A 196 -13.92 -3.89 -19.38
CA LEU A 196 -14.06 -2.63 -18.66
C LEU A 196 -12.77 -1.82 -18.60
N ILE A 197 -11.63 -2.43 -18.88
CA ILE A 197 -10.35 -1.75 -18.90
C ILE A 197 -10.29 -0.87 -20.15
N GLN A 198 -10.15 0.44 -19.95
CA GLN A 198 -10.10 1.43 -21.04
C GLN A 198 -8.66 1.83 -21.38
N ALA A 199 -7.81 1.93 -20.38
CA ALA A 199 -6.41 2.32 -20.56
C ALA A 199 -5.48 1.52 -19.64
N ALA A 200 -4.21 1.39 -20.11
CA ALA A 200 -3.15 0.75 -19.34
C ALA A 200 -1.87 1.59 -19.41
N SER A 201 -1.27 1.86 -18.24
CA SER A 201 0.04 2.52 -18.14
C SER A 201 1.11 1.50 -17.74
N THR A 202 2.21 1.47 -18.47
CA THR A 202 3.32 0.53 -18.20
C THR A 202 4.68 1.14 -18.51
N ASP A 203 5.71 0.48 -18.01
CA ASP A 203 7.07 0.68 -18.51
C ASP A 203 7.23 0.22 -19.96
N MET A 204 8.35 0.61 -20.58
CA MET A 204 8.75 0.13 -21.92
C MET A 204 9.28 -1.31 -21.89
N TYR A 205 8.52 -2.21 -21.28
CA TYR A 205 8.85 -3.63 -21.24
C TYR A 205 8.01 -4.40 -22.27
N ARG A 206 8.67 -4.99 -23.24
CA ARG A 206 8.03 -5.66 -24.40
C ARG A 206 6.98 -6.71 -24.01
N PRO A 207 7.22 -7.59 -23.01
CA PRO A 207 6.20 -8.55 -22.57
C PRO A 207 4.89 -7.92 -22.07
N TYR A 208 4.92 -6.72 -21.46
CA TYR A 208 3.71 -6.01 -21.07
C TYR A 208 2.88 -5.59 -22.28
N ARG A 209 3.55 -4.98 -23.28
CA ARG A 209 2.89 -4.60 -24.53
C ARG A 209 2.25 -5.81 -25.23
N GLU A 210 3.01 -6.91 -25.36
CA GLU A 210 2.53 -8.12 -26.03
C GLU A 210 1.34 -8.76 -25.28
N ALA A 211 1.36 -8.77 -23.94
CA ALA A 211 0.25 -9.28 -23.13
C ALA A 211 -1.00 -8.42 -23.27
N ILE A 212 -0.86 -7.08 -23.21
CA ILE A 212 -1.96 -6.14 -23.42
C ILE A 212 -2.55 -6.30 -24.81
N GLN A 213 -1.72 -6.35 -25.85
CA GLN A 213 -2.19 -6.51 -27.24
C GLN A 213 -2.92 -7.85 -27.46
N GLU A 214 -2.51 -8.92 -26.77
CA GLU A 214 -3.11 -10.24 -26.88
C GLU A 214 -4.46 -10.33 -26.17
N VAL A 215 -4.59 -9.77 -24.96
CA VAL A 215 -5.77 -9.95 -24.12
C VAL A 215 -6.72 -8.76 -24.18
N LEU A 216 -6.19 -7.56 -24.34
CA LEU A 216 -6.90 -6.28 -24.26
C LEU A 216 -6.63 -5.41 -25.50
N PRO A 217 -6.90 -5.88 -26.73
CA PRO A 217 -6.55 -5.17 -27.97
C PRO A 217 -7.25 -3.81 -28.12
N HIS A 218 -8.36 -3.58 -27.41
CA HIS A 218 -9.14 -2.33 -27.40
C HIS A 218 -8.56 -1.26 -26.48
N VAL A 219 -7.65 -1.63 -25.56
CA VAL A 219 -7.14 -0.75 -24.50
C VAL A 219 -6.14 0.25 -25.06
N VAL A 220 -6.26 1.50 -24.65
CA VAL A 220 -5.24 2.53 -24.90
C VAL A 220 -4.03 2.24 -24.03
N HIS A 221 -2.93 1.85 -24.68
CA HIS A 221 -1.68 1.56 -23.99
C HIS A 221 -0.79 2.80 -23.97
N VAL A 222 -0.50 3.33 -22.78
CA VAL A 222 0.34 4.49 -22.52
C VAL A 222 1.65 4.03 -21.88
N VAL A 223 2.77 4.52 -22.36
CA VAL A 223 4.05 4.35 -21.67
C VAL A 223 4.19 5.43 -20.58
N ASP A 224 4.61 5.02 -19.41
CA ASP A 224 4.79 5.97 -18.30
C ASP A 224 5.82 7.05 -18.62
N LYS A 225 5.36 8.29 -18.57
CA LYS A 225 6.15 9.50 -18.83
C LYS A 225 7.45 9.54 -18.04
N TYR A 226 7.41 9.13 -16.76
CA TYR A 226 8.58 9.20 -15.88
C TYR A 226 9.77 8.41 -16.43
N HIS A 227 9.52 7.19 -16.94
CA HIS A 227 10.57 6.34 -17.48
C HIS A 227 11.24 6.94 -18.72
N ILE A 228 10.47 7.65 -19.54
CA ILE A 228 10.99 8.28 -20.75
C ILE A 228 11.74 9.57 -20.43
N ILE A 229 11.22 10.40 -19.55
CA ILE A 229 11.91 11.64 -19.09
C ILE A 229 13.23 11.28 -18.43
N ARG A 230 13.26 10.23 -17.60
CA ARG A 230 14.48 9.76 -16.94
C ARG A 230 15.60 9.45 -17.91
N MET A 231 15.27 8.92 -19.11
CA MET A 231 16.28 8.64 -20.14
C MET A 231 17.07 9.89 -20.57
N GLY A 232 16.45 11.08 -20.57
CA GLY A 232 17.16 12.34 -20.81
C GLY A 232 18.22 12.65 -19.76
N ASN A 233 17.86 12.44 -18.49
CA ASN A 233 18.79 12.59 -17.38
C ASN A 233 19.91 11.54 -17.42
N GLU A 234 19.61 10.31 -17.78
CA GLU A 234 20.61 9.24 -17.93
C GLU A 234 21.58 9.51 -19.07
N ALA A 235 21.10 10.08 -20.18
CA ALA A 235 21.94 10.49 -21.31
C ALA A 235 22.92 11.61 -20.91
N LEU A 236 22.42 12.65 -20.21
CA LEU A 236 23.26 13.72 -19.67
C LEU A 236 24.30 13.18 -18.68
N GLU A 237 23.89 12.31 -17.77
CA GLU A 237 24.79 11.67 -16.80
C GLU A 237 25.85 10.79 -17.49
N ALA A 238 25.52 10.14 -18.60
CA ALA A 238 26.51 9.39 -19.40
C ALA A 238 27.56 10.30 -19.99
N VAL A 239 27.20 11.51 -20.44
CA VAL A 239 28.16 12.52 -20.91
C VAL A 239 29.04 13.01 -19.77
N ARG A 240 28.43 13.39 -18.64
CA ARG A 240 29.16 13.83 -17.43
C ARG A 240 30.20 12.76 -16.98
N ARG A 241 29.85 11.49 -17.01
CA ARG A 241 30.76 10.39 -16.61
C ARG A 241 31.94 10.23 -17.58
N ARG A 242 31.75 10.46 -18.88
CA ARG A 242 32.84 10.43 -19.86
C ARG A 242 33.89 11.52 -19.63
N MET A 243 33.48 12.65 -19.06
CA MET A 243 34.38 13.74 -18.74
C MET A 243 35.35 13.41 -17.58
N LYS A 244 35.11 12.31 -16.84
CA LYS A 244 35.93 11.92 -15.69
C LYS A 244 37.42 11.83 -16.03
N ASP A 245 37.74 11.39 -17.22
CA ASP A 245 39.11 11.16 -17.65
C ASP A 245 39.78 12.45 -18.21
N THR A 246 38.98 13.51 -18.42
CA THR A 246 39.46 14.79 -18.99
C THR A 246 39.54 15.92 -17.97
N ILE A 247 38.99 15.76 -16.77
CA ILE A 247 38.94 16.78 -15.71
C ILE A 247 39.67 16.28 -14.46
N SER A 248 40.23 17.24 -13.69
CA SER A 248 40.91 16.91 -12.44
C SER A 248 40.00 16.17 -11.44
N GLY A 249 40.55 15.34 -10.58
CA GLY A 249 39.78 14.60 -9.59
C GLY A 249 38.94 15.47 -8.65
N LYS A 250 39.44 16.68 -8.29
CA LYS A 250 38.70 17.64 -7.47
C LYS A 250 37.48 18.19 -8.20
N LEU A 251 37.63 18.58 -9.47
CA LEU A 251 36.52 19.08 -10.30
C LEU A 251 35.48 17.98 -10.56
N ASN A 252 35.94 16.76 -10.83
CA ASN A 252 35.01 15.62 -11.00
C ASN A 252 34.18 15.36 -9.74
N LEU A 253 34.80 15.46 -8.54
CA LEU A 253 34.07 15.29 -7.29
C LEU A 253 33.03 16.41 -7.07
N ALA A 254 33.38 17.67 -7.37
CA ALA A 254 32.47 18.80 -7.30
C ALA A 254 31.29 18.63 -8.26
N LEU A 255 31.56 18.32 -9.52
CA LEU A 255 30.54 18.08 -10.55
C LEU A 255 29.64 16.87 -10.18
N LYS A 256 30.18 15.85 -9.52
CA LYS A 256 29.38 14.72 -9.00
C LYS A 256 28.45 15.13 -7.86
N ARG A 257 28.87 16.02 -6.97
CA ARG A 257 28.03 16.56 -5.88
C ARG A 257 26.86 17.36 -6.42
N GLU A 258 27.08 18.15 -7.45
CA GLU A 258 26.07 19.02 -8.06
C GLU A 258 25.26 18.35 -9.18
N ARG A 259 25.51 17.07 -9.46
CA ARG A 259 24.79 16.31 -10.53
C ARG A 259 23.27 16.41 -10.46
N LYS A 260 22.71 16.55 -9.25
CA LYS A 260 21.25 16.66 -9.06
C LYS A 260 20.71 17.93 -9.70
N LEU A 261 21.43 19.04 -9.63
CA LEU A 261 21.05 20.29 -10.26
C LEU A 261 21.02 20.19 -11.79
N LEU A 262 22.00 19.47 -12.37
CA LEU A 262 22.02 19.19 -13.81
C LEU A 262 20.84 18.37 -14.31
N THR A 263 20.23 17.56 -13.46
CA THR A 263 19.05 16.72 -13.83
C THR A 263 17.72 17.44 -13.63
N MET A 264 17.68 18.55 -12.90
CA MET A 264 16.48 19.39 -12.78
C MET A 264 16.22 20.14 -14.07
N ARG A 265 14.98 20.57 -14.30
CA ARG A 265 14.64 21.49 -15.41
C ARG A 265 15.21 22.87 -15.09
N GLN A 266 15.64 23.59 -16.12
CA GLN A 266 16.24 24.89 -15.95
C GLN A 266 15.34 25.88 -15.19
N HIS A 267 14.05 25.89 -15.47
CA HIS A 267 13.08 26.80 -14.84
C HIS A 267 12.71 26.39 -13.39
N GLU A 268 13.10 25.22 -12.94
CA GLU A 268 12.92 24.76 -11.55
C GLU A 268 14.10 25.14 -10.65
N LEU A 269 15.20 25.62 -11.24
CA LEU A 269 16.41 26.03 -10.51
C LEU A 269 16.24 27.43 -9.93
N SER A 270 16.68 27.63 -8.67
CA SER A 270 16.86 28.98 -8.12
C SER A 270 18.01 29.71 -8.82
N ASP A 271 18.08 31.03 -8.67
CA ASP A 271 19.17 31.87 -9.27
C ASP A 271 20.57 31.38 -8.84
N GLU A 272 20.71 31.00 -7.55
CA GLU A 272 21.98 30.47 -7.03
C GLU A 272 22.32 29.11 -7.66
N GLN A 273 21.32 28.23 -7.79
CA GLN A 273 21.48 26.92 -8.41
C GLN A 273 21.79 27.04 -9.89
N TRP A 274 21.14 27.99 -10.58
CA TRP A 274 21.43 28.29 -11.99
C TRP A 274 22.83 28.84 -12.16
N LEU A 275 23.33 29.75 -11.28
CA LEU A 275 24.69 30.25 -11.32
C LEU A 275 25.71 29.09 -11.22
N ALA A 276 25.48 28.10 -10.33
CA ALA A 276 26.34 26.93 -10.22
C ALA A 276 26.31 26.09 -11.51
N VAL A 277 25.12 25.79 -12.04
CA VAL A 277 24.94 25.00 -13.27
C VAL A 277 25.58 25.74 -14.46
N SER A 278 25.31 27.04 -14.65
CA SER A 278 25.86 27.84 -15.75
C SER A 278 27.37 27.90 -15.67
N GLY A 279 27.97 27.96 -14.49
CA GLY A 279 29.42 27.87 -14.30
C GLY A 279 30.00 26.59 -14.89
N TRP A 280 29.35 25.42 -14.67
CA TRP A 280 29.78 24.19 -15.30
C TRP A 280 29.58 24.16 -16.81
N LEU A 281 28.43 24.65 -17.30
CA LEU A 281 28.10 24.63 -18.72
C LEU A 281 29.05 25.53 -19.52
N ASN A 282 29.44 26.70 -18.99
CA ASN A 282 30.36 27.62 -19.63
C ASN A 282 31.80 27.08 -19.73
N ASN A 283 32.21 26.28 -18.78
CA ASN A 283 33.55 25.68 -18.75
C ASN A 283 33.65 24.34 -19.52
N PHE A 284 32.53 23.68 -19.80
CA PHE A 284 32.52 22.38 -20.44
C PHE A 284 31.50 22.35 -21.60
N PRO A 285 31.91 22.71 -22.84
CA PRO A 285 31.01 22.77 -23.99
C PRO A 285 30.23 21.47 -24.26
N GLN A 286 30.88 20.33 -24.16
CA GLN A 286 30.18 19.04 -24.35
C GLN A 286 29.07 18.77 -23.31
N LEU A 287 29.26 19.22 -22.06
CA LEU A 287 28.24 19.14 -21.02
C LEU A 287 27.11 20.12 -21.32
N LYS A 288 27.43 21.32 -21.82
CA LYS A 288 26.45 22.33 -22.25
C LYS A 288 25.57 21.78 -23.36
N ASP A 289 26.15 21.24 -24.41
CA ASP A 289 25.41 20.68 -25.55
C ASP A 289 24.48 19.54 -25.11
N ALA A 290 24.96 18.68 -24.22
CA ALA A 290 24.13 17.60 -23.64
C ALA A 290 23.01 18.13 -22.74
N TYR A 291 23.28 19.19 -21.95
CA TYR A 291 22.29 19.85 -21.12
C TYR A 291 21.22 20.55 -21.95
N ASP A 292 21.60 21.32 -22.94
CA ASP A 292 20.69 22.01 -23.86
C ASP A 292 19.83 21.00 -24.63
N LEU A 293 20.42 19.88 -25.05
CA LEU A 293 19.70 18.79 -25.72
C LEU A 293 18.70 18.09 -24.78
N LYS A 294 19.06 17.89 -23.48
CA LYS A 294 18.15 17.39 -22.45
C LYS A 294 16.97 18.36 -22.22
N GLU A 295 17.25 19.67 -22.09
CA GLU A 295 16.20 20.68 -21.89
C GLU A 295 15.23 20.74 -23.07
N ARG A 296 15.76 20.68 -24.31
CA ARG A 296 14.93 20.60 -25.52
C ARG A 296 14.10 19.31 -25.56
N TYR A 297 14.65 18.18 -25.12
CA TYR A 297 13.92 16.94 -25.01
C TYR A 297 12.77 17.05 -23.99
N PHE A 298 12.96 17.73 -22.90
CA PHE A 298 11.92 17.92 -21.89
C PHE A 298 10.77 18.81 -22.36
N ARG A 299 11.02 19.75 -23.28
CA ARG A 299 9.96 20.59 -23.88
C ARG A 299 8.95 19.79 -24.70
N ILE A 300 9.33 18.62 -25.23
CA ILE A 300 8.39 17.74 -25.94
C ILE A 300 7.19 17.41 -25.03
N TRP A 301 7.42 17.28 -23.72
CA TRP A 301 6.38 16.95 -22.75
C TRP A 301 5.50 18.14 -22.32
N ASP A 302 5.79 19.31 -22.83
CA ASP A 302 5.00 20.53 -22.62
C ASP A 302 4.04 20.77 -23.82
N CYS A 303 4.10 19.93 -24.86
CA CYS A 303 3.18 19.97 -26.01
C CYS A 303 1.77 19.54 -25.60
N GLU A 304 0.77 20.13 -26.24
CA GLU A 304 -0.65 19.86 -25.96
C GLU A 304 -1.26 18.75 -26.80
N SER A 305 -0.60 18.34 -27.89
CA SER A 305 -1.11 17.32 -28.81
C SER A 305 -0.04 16.30 -29.23
N PRO A 306 -0.47 15.08 -29.65
CA PRO A 306 0.43 14.07 -30.17
C PRO A 306 1.20 14.52 -31.41
N ASP A 307 0.55 15.28 -32.30
CA ASP A 307 1.15 15.74 -33.55
C ASP A 307 2.24 16.79 -33.30
N GLU A 308 1.97 17.70 -32.37
CA GLU A 308 2.95 18.71 -31.93
C GLU A 308 4.16 18.01 -31.28
N ALA A 309 3.93 17.08 -30.35
CA ALA A 309 4.98 16.31 -29.70
C ALA A 309 5.80 15.47 -30.70
N ALA A 310 5.15 14.89 -31.68
CA ALA A 310 5.83 14.16 -32.74
C ALA A 310 6.72 15.06 -33.60
N ALA A 311 6.25 16.26 -33.95
CA ALA A 311 7.01 17.24 -34.71
C ALA A 311 8.20 17.77 -33.88
N GLU A 312 7.98 18.08 -32.60
CA GLU A 312 9.07 18.56 -31.72
C GLU A 312 10.12 17.46 -31.49
N TYR A 313 9.70 16.20 -31.36
CA TYR A 313 10.64 15.09 -31.28
C TYR A 313 11.52 14.99 -32.55
N LEU A 314 10.96 15.14 -33.74
CA LEU A 314 11.73 15.08 -34.98
C LEU A 314 12.77 16.22 -35.03
N ARG A 315 12.37 17.47 -34.72
CA ARG A 315 13.27 18.60 -34.60
C ARG A 315 14.38 18.39 -33.58
N TRP A 316 14.03 17.78 -32.45
CA TRP A 316 14.99 17.41 -31.42
C TRP A 316 15.96 16.33 -31.91
N GLN A 317 15.47 15.31 -32.60
CA GLN A 317 16.29 14.21 -33.12
C GLN A 317 17.30 14.70 -34.17
N GLU A 318 16.90 15.57 -35.06
CA GLU A 318 17.76 16.19 -36.07
C GLU A 318 18.85 17.08 -35.46
N ALA A 319 18.58 17.65 -34.30
CA ALA A 319 19.51 18.51 -33.59
C ALA A 319 20.56 17.76 -32.74
N ILE A 320 20.54 16.40 -32.72
CA ILE A 320 21.51 15.61 -31.97
C ILE A 320 22.89 15.69 -32.66
N PRO A 321 23.92 16.30 -32.04
CA PRO A 321 25.27 16.28 -32.58
C PRO A 321 25.83 14.86 -32.66
N PRO A 322 26.68 14.54 -33.65
CA PRO A 322 27.28 13.22 -33.82
C PRO A 322 27.96 12.68 -32.54
N GLU A 323 28.62 13.55 -31.78
CA GLU A 323 29.33 13.24 -30.54
C GLU A 323 28.38 12.80 -29.42
N LEU A 324 27.14 13.28 -29.43
CA LEU A 324 26.08 12.96 -28.48
C LEU A 324 25.14 11.84 -28.95
N ALA A 325 25.27 11.38 -30.19
CA ALA A 325 24.42 10.32 -30.75
C ALA A 325 24.44 9.03 -29.87
N LYS A 326 25.62 8.64 -29.37
CA LYS A 326 25.76 7.44 -28.53
C LYS A 326 25.10 7.57 -27.14
N PRO A 327 25.28 8.66 -26.36
CA PRO A 327 24.56 8.87 -25.11
C PRO A 327 23.04 8.91 -25.25
N PHE A 328 22.53 9.58 -26.29
CA PHE A 328 21.09 9.77 -26.51
C PHE A 328 20.42 8.65 -27.32
N ARG A 329 21.16 7.62 -27.72
CA ARG A 329 20.66 6.50 -28.54
C ARG A 329 19.50 5.74 -27.88
N ALA A 330 19.49 5.62 -26.55
CA ALA A 330 18.41 4.94 -25.85
C ALA A 330 17.06 5.63 -26.10
N ILE A 331 17.02 6.97 -26.07
CA ILE A 331 15.83 7.77 -26.34
C ILE A 331 15.32 7.55 -27.76
N THR A 332 16.20 7.68 -28.76
CA THR A 332 15.81 7.50 -30.17
C THR A 332 15.32 6.08 -30.46
N THR A 333 15.91 5.08 -29.77
CA THR A 333 15.44 3.69 -29.86
C THR A 333 14.07 3.52 -29.20
N ALA A 334 13.83 4.13 -28.04
CA ALA A 334 12.54 4.11 -27.35
C ALA A 334 11.45 4.74 -28.24
N TRP A 335 11.68 5.93 -28.77
CA TRP A 335 10.73 6.59 -29.67
C TRP A 335 10.44 5.77 -30.95
N ARG A 336 11.44 5.16 -31.54
CA ARG A 336 11.24 4.28 -32.71
C ARG A 336 10.38 3.07 -32.36
N THR A 337 10.57 2.47 -31.18
CA THR A 337 9.94 1.20 -30.81
C THR A 337 8.57 1.38 -30.17
N TRP A 338 8.37 2.49 -29.44
CA TRP A 338 7.21 2.75 -28.61
C TRP A 338 6.44 4.02 -28.99
N ARG A 339 6.66 4.54 -30.21
CA ARG A 339 6.09 5.82 -30.66
C ARG A 339 4.58 5.93 -30.37
N LYS A 340 3.80 4.91 -30.73
CA LYS A 340 2.35 4.89 -30.52
C LYS A 340 1.99 5.06 -29.03
N GLN A 341 2.66 4.33 -28.16
CA GLN A 341 2.38 4.33 -26.71
C GLN A 341 2.91 5.60 -26.03
N ILE A 342 3.97 6.18 -26.55
CA ILE A 342 4.50 7.46 -26.06
C ILE A 342 3.55 8.59 -26.44
N LEU A 343 3.11 8.65 -27.68
CA LEU A 343 2.21 9.70 -28.16
C LEU A 343 0.81 9.58 -27.54
N ALA A 344 0.37 8.39 -27.17
CA ALA A 344 -0.89 8.19 -26.46
C ALA A 344 -0.96 8.95 -25.11
N TYR A 345 0.16 9.30 -24.50
CA TYR A 345 0.19 10.12 -23.31
C TYR A 345 -0.44 11.50 -23.51
N PHE A 346 -0.27 12.11 -24.66
CA PHE A 346 -0.76 13.47 -24.93
C PHE A 346 -2.28 13.56 -25.12
N GLU A 347 -2.92 12.43 -25.43
CA GLU A 347 -4.39 12.32 -25.42
C GLU A 347 -4.91 11.78 -24.10
N HIS A 348 -4.12 10.92 -23.46
CA HIS A 348 -4.45 10.24 -22.22
C HIS A 348 -3.31 10.44 -21.20
N PRO A 349 -3.29 11.53 -20.42
CA PRO A 349 -2.17 11.88 -19.52
C PRO A 349 -2.15 10.98 -18.26
N ILE A 350 -2.04 9.67 -18.47
CA ILE A 350 -2.00 8.64 -17.43
C ILE A 350 -0.55 8.37 -17.09
N THR A 351 -0.23 8.36 -15.79
CA THR A 351 1.10 8.02 -15.27
C THR A 351 1.04 6.86 -14.29
N ASN A 352 2.16 6.18 -14.13
CA ASN A 352 2.29 5.06 -13.20
C ASN A 352 2.78 5.49 -11.79
N ALA A 353 2.73 6.81 -11.50
CA ALA A 353 3.23 7.39 -10.25
C ALA A 353 2.64 6.75 -8.99
N PHE A 354 1.35 6.38 -9.04
CA PHE A 354 0.73 5.64 -7.94
C PHE A 354 1.40 4.28 -7.73
N THR A 355 1.64 3.53 -8.80
CA THR A 355 2.29 2.21 -8.74
C THR A 355 3.71 2.31 -8.20
N GLU A 356 4.47 3.33 -8.61
CA GLU A 356 5.81 3.60 -8.06
C GLU A 356 5.77 3.90 -6.56
N SER A 357 4.83 4.75 -6.12
CA SER A 357 4.59 5.02 -4.69
C SER A 357 4.23 3.75 -3.93
N PHE A 358 3.40 2.88 -4.52
CA PHE A 358 3.03 1.61 -3.91
C PHE A 358 4.21 0.64 -3.83
N ASN A 359 5.08 0.62 -4.83
CA ASN A 359 6.32 -0.14 -4.82
C ASN A 359 7.22 0.21 -3.64
N ALA A 360 7.23 1.47 -3.19
CA ALA A 360 7.96 1.87 -1.98
C ALA A 360 7.36 1.22 -0.71
N LYS A 361 6.03 1.10 -0.60
CA LYS A 361 5.37 0.39 0.50
C LYS A 361 5.70 -1.10 0.49
N ILE A 362 5.70 -1.73 -0.69
CA ILE A 362 6.07 -3.14 -0.84
C ILE A 362 7.52 -3.37 -0.39
N ARG A 363 8.46 -2.51 -0.80
CA ARG A 363 9.88 -2.61 -0.36
C ARG A 363 10.01 -2.50 1.14
N LYS A 364 9.30 -1.56 1.76
CA LYS A 364 9.28 -1.38 3.21
C LYS A 364 8.80 -2.64 3.92
N ALA A 365 7.65 -3.18 3.53
CA ALA A 365 7.10 -4.41 4.10
C ALA A 365 8.06 -5.61 3.93
N TYR A 366 8.73 -5.73 2.78
CA TYR A 366 9.72 -6.77 2.53
C TYR A 366 10.94 -6.65 3.45
N GLN A 367 11.45 -5.43 3.66
CA GLN A 367 12.60 -5.15 4.54
C GLN A 367 12.27 -5.41 6.01
N GLU A 368 11.10 -4.95 6.49
CA GLU A 368 10.64 -5.17 7.86
C GLU A 368 10.47 -6.66 8.19
N GLY A 369 10.12 -7.47 7.19
CA GLY A 369 9.99 -8.92 7.34
C GLY A 369 11.26 -9.72 7.11
N ASN A 370 12.44 -9.06 6.96
CA ASN A 370 13.70 -9.71 6.64
C ASN A 370 13.63 -10.69 5.45
N GLY A 371 12.84 -10.34 4.42
CA GLY A 371 12.71 -11.13 3.21
C GLY A 371 11.60 -12.19 3.29
N TYR A 372 10.36 -11.78 3.45
CA TYR A 372 9.20 -12.67 3.36
C TYR A 372 9.18 -13.49 2.06
N SER A 373 8.59 -14.68 2.09
CA SER A 373 8.22 -15.38 0.86
C SER A 373 7.25 -14.52 0.03
N PHE A 374 7.15 -14.82 -1.25
CA PHE A 374 6.25 -14.08 -2.14
C PHE A 374 4.80 -14.10 -1.66
N GLU A 375 4.31 -15.28 -1.26
CA GLU A 375 2.94 -15.49 -0.81
C GLU A 375 2.62 -14.65 0.45
N VAL A 376 3.55 -14.65 1.43
CA VAL A 376 3.40 -13.85 2.65
C VAL A 376 3.41 -12.36 2.33
N LEU A 377 4.37 -11.91 1.52
CA LEU A 377 4.46 -10.49 1.15
C LEU A 377 3.22 -10.03 0.37
N ARG A 378 2.80 -10.81 -0.64
CA ARG A 378 1.61 -10.54 -1.43
C ARG A 378 0.37 -10.41 -0.53
N ALA A 379 0.16 -11.38 0.35
CA ALA A 379 -0.98 -11.35 1.27
C ALA A 379 -0.95 -10.13 2.20
N LYS A 380 0.22 -9.81 2.78
CA LYS A 380 0.37 -8.65 3.66
C LYS A 380 0.00 -7.35 2.93
N VAL A 381 0.61 -7.07 1.78
CA VAL A 381 0.38 -5.79 1.07
C VAL A 381 -1.01 -5.69 0.48
N LEU A 382 -1.55 -6.79 -0.06
CA LEU A 382 -2.88 -6.81 -0.66
C LEU A 382 -3.97 -6.61 0.39
N PHE A 383 -3.99 -7.43 1.44
CA PHE A 383 -5.06 -7.37 2.43
C PHE A 383 -4.96 -6.18 3.36
N THR A 384 -3.76 -5.66 3.64
CA THR A 384 -3.62 -4.37 4.33
C THR A 384 -4.25 -3.24 3.51
N ASP A 385 -3.98 -3.16 2.20
CA ASP A 385 -4.59 -2.15 1.32
C ASP A 385 -6.12 -2.28 1.26
N VAL A 386 -6.64 -3.52 1.12
CA VAL A 386 -8.09 -3.80 1.13
C VAL A 386 -8.75 -3.35 2.44
N MET A 387 -8.13 -3.64 3.59
CA MET A 387 -8.67 -3.25 4.90
C MET A 387 -8.63 -1.74 5.12
N GLN A 388 -7.54 -1.08 4.74
CA GLN A 388 -7.43 0.38 4.83
C GLN A 388 -8.47 1.08 3.96
N ARG A 389 -8.75 0.57 2.75
CA ARG A 389 -9.83 1.10 1.88
C ARG A 389 -11.21 0.94 2.51
N LYS A 390 -11.49 -0.24 3.10
CA LYS A 390 -12.77 -0.47 3.80
C LYS A 390 -12.92 0.49 5.00
N ALA A 391 -11.87 0.70 5.78
CA ALA A 391 -11.87 1.62 6.91
C ALA A 391 -12.17 3.07 6.46
N ARG A 392 -11.47 3.56 5.41
CA ARG A 392 -11.71 4.90 4.85
C ARG A 392 -13.14 5.09 4.35
N ARG A 393 -13.72 4.09 3.66
CA ARG A 393 -15.13 4.15 3.22
C ARG A 393 -16.10 4.26 4.40
N VAL A 394 -15.85 3.54 5.50
CA VAL A 394 -16.67 3.61 6.71
C VAL A 394 -16.56 4.98 7.39
N GLU A 395 -15.37 5.56 7.46
CA GLU A 395 -15.14 6.90 8.03
C GLU A 395 -15.83 7.98 7.18
N GLN A 396 -15.72 7.94 5.87
CA GLN A 396 -16.42 8.86 4.97
C GLN A 396 -17.95 8.79 5.13
N VAL A 397 -18.51 7.59 5.32
CA VAL A 397 -19.95 7.40 5.59
C VAL A 397 -20.33 7.98 6.96
N LYS A 398 -19.45 7.84 7.98
CA LYS A 398 -19.70 8.43 9.31
C LYS A 398 -19.69 9.96 9.27
N VAL A 399 -18.74 10.55 8.55
CA VAL A 399 -18.65 12.02 8.38
C VAL A 399 -19.87 12.57 7.64
N LYS A 400 -20.39 11.89 6.62
CA LYS A 400 -21.63 12.27 5.94
C LYS A 400 -22.88 12.19 6.83
N ARG A 401 -22.85 11.43 7.92
CA ARG A 401 -24.00 11.21 8.83
C ARG A 401 -24.01 12.06 10.10
N ARG A 402 -22.92 12.76 10.42
CA ARG A 402 -22.84 13.57 11.63
C ARG A 402 -22.31 14.97 11.28
N PRO A 403 -23.16 16.00 11.22
CA PRO A 403 -22.67 17.37 11.22
C PRO A 403 -21.86 17.60 12.51
N ARG A 404 -20.75 18.33 12.41
CA ARG A 404 -19.92 18.65 13.57
C ARG A 404 -20.74 19.44 14.60
N PHE A 405 -20.45 19.20 15.88
CA PHE A 405 -21.20 19.80 17.00
C PHE A 405 -21.10 21.34 17.00
N ASP A 406 -19.96 21.87 16.60
CA ASP A 406 -19.67 23.29 16.40
C ASP A 406 -20.51 23.94 15.27
N GLU A 407 -20.78 23.22 14.17
CA GLU A 407 -21.64 23.67 13.09
C GLU A 407 -23.11 23.74 13.53
N LEU A 408 -23.55 22.81 14.37
CA LEU A 408 -24.89 22.80 14.96
C LEU A 408 -25.08 23.90 16.01
N GLU A 409 -24.05 24.21 16.79
CA GLU A 409 -24.09 25.33 17.76
C GLU A 409 -24.10 26.68 17.05
N GLY A 410 -23.27 26.86 16.01
CA GLY A 410 -23.28 28.06 15.17
C GLY A 410 -24.65 28.29 14.53
N ALA A 411 -25.22 27.28 13.90
CA ALA A 411 -26.55 27.36 13.28
C ALA A 411 -27.66 27.65 14.31
N ARG A 412 -27.62 27.02 15.50
CA ARG A 412 -28.56 27.29 16.60
C ARG A 412 -28.43 28.70 17.14
N MET A 413 -27.21 29.23 17.25
CA MET A 413 -26.97 30.61 17.69
C MET A 413 -27.51 31.65 16.72
N TYR A 414 -27.35 31.45 15.40
CA TYR A 414 -27.91 32.32 14.38
C TYR A 414 -29.45 32.28 14.39
N PHE A 415 -30.06 31.11 14.56
CA PHE A 415 -31.50 30.93 14.67
C PHE A 415 -32.07 31.61 15.93
N SER A 416 -31.40 31.45 17.08
CA SER A 416 -31.80 32.07 18.35
C SER A 416 -31.72 33.61 18.34
N LEU A 417 -30.86 34.17 17.46
CA LEU A 417 -30.72 35.62 17.26
C LEU A 417 -31.71 36.19 16.24
N GLY A 418 -32.62 35.36 15.67
CA GLY A 418 -33.65 35.79 14.71
C GLY A 418 -33.09 36.36 13.42
N ARG A 419 -31.86 35.96 13.04
CA ARG A 419 -31.16 36.48 11.85
C ARG A 419 -31.31 35.63 10.61
N MET A 420 -31.91 34.44 10.71
CA MET A 420 -32.16 33.52 9.57
C MET A 420 -33.53 32.85 9.71
N THR A 421 -34.18 32.61 8.59
CA THR A 421 -35.39 31.79 8.52
C THR A 421 -35.07 30.30 8.52
N PRO A 422 -35.99 29.39 8.88
CA PRO A 422 -35.77 27.94 8.81
C PRO A 422 -35.38 27.44 7.41
N GLU A 423 -35.84 28.14 6.36
CA GLU A 423 -35.52 27.78 4.96
C GLU A 423 -34.11 28.24 4.56
N GLU A 424 -33.67 29.41 5.02
CA GLU A 424 -32.30 29.89 4.82
C GLU A 424 -31.30 29.02 5.59
N LEU A 425 -31.68 28.54 6.79
CA LEU A 425 -30.85 27.60 7.56
C LEU A 425 -30.69 26.25 6.84
N GLN A 426 -31.76 25.74 6.21
CA GLN A 426 -31.67 24.52 5.39
C GLN A 426 -30.82 24.72 4.14
N TYR A 427 -30.83 25.91 3.56
CA TYR A 427 -30.01 26.23 2.39
C TYR A 427 -28.52 26.38 2.77
N ASP A 428 -28.24 27.04 3.89
CA ASP A 428 -26.85 27.24 4.39
C ASP A 428 -26.23 25.93 4.86
N VAL A 429 -26.98 25.08 5.54
CA VAL A 429 -26.52 23.73 5.93
C VAL A 429 -26.23 22.83 4.72
N ARG A 430 -26.95 23.00 3.61
CA ARG A 430 -26.66 22.29 2.36
C ARG A 430 -25.40 22.80 1.64
N ASN A 431 -25.10 24.09 1.78
CA ASN A 431 -23.95 24.73 1.13
C ASN A 431 -22.66 24.65 1.97
N VAL A 432 -22.76 24.49 3.29
CA VAL A 432 -21.61 24.28 4.21
C VAL A 432 -21.04 22.88 4.09
N VAL A 433 -21.79 21.91 3.56
CA VAL A 433 -21.26 20.61 3.16
C VAL A 433 -20.59 20.73 1.79
N LYS A 434 -19.58 21.60 1.65
CA LYS A 434 -18.53 21.36 0.64
C LYS A 434 -17.89 20.01 0.97
N GLU A 435 -17.93 19.11 0.02
CA GLU A 435 -17.20 17.83 0.10
C GLU A 435 -15.73 18.14 0.37
N VAL A 436 -15.34 18.13 1.62
CA VAL A 436 -13.94 18.05 1.97
C VAL A 436 -13.55 16.60 1.72
N THR A 437 -13.10 16.34 0.53
CA THR A 437 -12.36 15.12 0.23
C THR A 437 -11.06 15.24 1.02
N LEU A 438 -11.04 14.68 2.22
CA LEU A 438 -9.81 14.41 2.95
C LEU A 438 -9.02 13.35 2.16
N GLY A 439 -8.50 13.79 1.01
CA GLY A 439 -7.46 13.07 0.30
C GLY A 439 -6.18 13.18 1.13
N THR A 440 -5.34 12.18 1.06
CA THR A 440 -4.00 12.11 1.66
C THR A 440 -3.02 13.13 1.04
N ASP A 441 -3.49 14.14 0.36
CA ASP A 441 -2.70 15.21 -0.23
C ASP A 441 -2.72 16.43 0.68
N LEU A 442 -1.63 16.59 1.44
CA LEU A 442 -1.39 17.75 2.32
C LEU A 442 -1.36 19.09 1.56
N SER A 443 -1.17 19.07 0.23
CA SER A 443 -1.18 20.30 -0.58
C SER A 443 -2.55 20.96 -0.63
N THR A 444 -3.63 20.16 -0.60
CA THR A 444 -5.01 20.68 -0.52
C THR A 444 -5.31 21.32 0.84
N LEU A 445 -4.75 20.76 1.91
CA LEU A 445 -4.91 21.32 3.27
C LEU A 445 -4.13 22.63 3.43
N LEU A 446 -2.94 22.73 2.85
CA LEU A 446 -2.12 23.95 2.88
C LEU A 446 -2.78 25.07 2.08
N ALA A 447 -3.36 24.77 0.90
CA ALA A 447 -4.08 25.76 0.09
C ALA A 447 -5.35 26.30 0.76
N GLU A 448 -6.04 25.48 1.58
CA GLU A 448 -7.21 25.92 2.35
C GLU A 448 -6.81 26.72 3.61
N ILE A 449 -5.67 26.43 4.24
CA ILE A 449 -5.13 27.18 5.39
C ILE A 449 -4.70 28.58 4.97
N ASP A 450 -4.11 28.76 3.79
CA ASP A 450 -3.71 30.08 3.25
C ASP A 450 -4.91 31.00 2.91
N HIS A 451 -6.12 30.46 2.80
CA HIS A 451 -7.33 31.21 2.54
C HIS A 451 -8.18 31.47 3.80
N TRP A 452 -7.71 31.08 4.99
CA TRP A 452 -8.40 31.43 6.22
C TRP A 452 -8.13 32.89 6.58
N PRO A 453 -9.19 33.70 6.80
CA PRO A 453 -9.02 35.06 7.21
C PRO A 453 -8.28 35.10 8.56
N THR A 454 -7.10 35.65 8.56
CA THR A 454 -6.37 36.00 9.78
C THR A 454 -7.28 36.90 10.61
N ARG A 455 -7.72 36.40 11.76
CA ARG A 455 -8.40 37.25 12.74
C ARG A 455 -7.41 38.30 13.22
N GLY A 456 -7.67 39.58 12.85
CA GLY A 456 -7.08 40.74 13.48
C GLY A 456 -7.58 40.94 14.92
#